data_924dda331bac3177727c6ad6840523d5
#
_entry.id   924dda331bac3177727c6ad6840523d5
#
_cell.length_a   1.000
_cell.length_b   1.000
_cell.length_c   1.000
_cell.angle_alpha   90.00
_cell.angle_beta   90.00
_cell.angle_gamma   90.00
#
_symmetry.space_group_name_H-M   'P 1'
#
loop_
_entity.id
_entity.type
_entity.pdbx_description
1 polymer ?
#
loop_
_entity_poly.entity_id
_entity_poly.type
_entity_poly.pdbx_seq_one_letter_code
_entity_poly.pdbx_strand_id
1 'polypeptide(L)'
;MIPTDPTVRALAEAVNGGDRAAFLALLSPNATMSDDGTDRELHAWIDKEIFDVNGHMEVLSEADGGRELTAAFRNDTWGDMRTRWAFTVTGEKISRFETGQA
;
A
#
# COMPACT_ATOMS: atom_id res chain seq x y z
N MET A 1 11.97 -2.35 -7.97
CA MET A 1 11.67 -3.74 -8.38
C MET A 1 10.16 -3.93 -8.52
N ILE A 2 9.76 -4.94 -9.24
CA ILE A 2 8.33 -5.27 -9.42
C ILE A 2 7.97 -6.37 -8.43
N PRO A 3 6.94 -6.19 -7.58
CA PRO A 3 6.51 -7.23 -6.64
C PRO A 3 6.12 -8.53 -7.36
N THR A 4 6.45 -9.67 -6.77
CA THR A 4 6.16 -10.98 -7.33
C THR A 4 4.67 -11.31 -7.25
N ASP A 5 3.99 -10.94 -6.15
CA ASP A 5 2.56 -11.16 -6.00
C ASP A 5 1.79 -10.24 -6.93
N PRO A 6 0.92 -10.77 -7.82
CA PRO A 6 0.24 -9.94 -8.82
C PRO A 6 -0.76 -8.95 -8.22
N THR A 7 -1.39 -9.27 -7.09
CA THR A 7 -2.30 -8.35 -6.42
C THR A 7 -1.55 -7.20 -5.78
N VAL A 8 -0.43 -7.48 -5.14
CA VAL A 8 0.44 -6.45 -4.55
C VAL A 8 1.04 -5.57 -5.64
N ARG A 9 1.47 -6.17 -6.76
CA ARG A 9 1.96 -5.41 -7.90
C ARG A 9 0.91 -4.43 -8.42
N ALA A 10 -0.33 -4.89 -8.57
CA ALA A 10 -1.42 -4.05 -9.02
C ALA A 10 -1.69 -2.90 -8.05
N LEU A 11 -1.54 -3.13 -6.75
CA LEU A 11 -1.68 -2.08 -5.74
C LEU A 11 -0.59 -1.02 -5.91
N ALA A 12 0.65 -1.41 -6.08
CA ALA A 12 1.74 -0.47 -6.31
C ALA A 12 1.51 0.36 -7.58
N GLU A 13 1.02 -0.27 -8.64
CA GLU A 13 0.68 0.43 -9.88
C GLU A 13 -0.45 1.43 -9.66
N ALA A 14 -1.47 1.07 -8.88
CA ALA A 14 -2.58 1.98 -8.56
C ALA A 14 -2.11 3.20 -7.75
N VAL A 15 -1.23 2.99 -6.78
CA VAL A 15 -0.61 4.09 -6.03
C VAL A 15 0.11 5.02 -7.00
N ASN A 16 0.99 4.48 -7.83
CA ASN A 16 1.85 5.28 -8.70
C ASN A 16 1.08 5.95 -9.84
N GLY A 17 -0.05 5.38 -10.23
CA GLY A 17 -0.95 5.98 -11.21
C GLY A 17 -1.94 6.97 -10.63
N GLY A 18 -1.96 7.15 -9.32
CA GLY A 18 -2.96 7.99 -8.66
C GLY A 18 -4.38 7.46 -8.86
N ASP A 19 -4.52 6.15 -9.02
CA ASP A 19 -5.80 5.51 -9.37
C ASP A 19 -6.47 4.94 -8.13
N ARG A 20 -7.21 5.79 -7.42
CA ARG A 20 -7.93 5.44 -6.21
C ARG A 20 -8.92 4.30 -6.43
N ALA A 21 -9.67 4.35 -7.54
CA ALA A 21 -10.66 3.33 -7.85
C ALA A 21 -10.01 1.96 -8.06
N ALA A 22 -8.88 1.91 -8.77
CA ALA A 22 -8.14 0.66 -8.98
C ALA A 22 -7.59 0.13 -7.65
N PHE A 23 -7.10 1.01 -6.78
CA PHE A 23 -6.64 0.62 -5.43
C PHE A 23 -7.76 -0.06 -4.65
N LEU A 24 -8.93 0.60 -4.57
CA LEU A 24 -10.07 0.06 -3.84
C LEU A 24 -10.60 -1.24 -4.43
N ALA A 25 -10.53 -1.40 -5.75
CA ALA A 25 -10.98 -2.62 -6.42
C ALA A 25 -10.15 -3.86 -6.05
N LEU A 26 -8.95 -3.68 -5.53
CA LEU A 26 -8.08 -4.77 -5.07
C LEU A 26 -8.40 -5.22 -3.64
N LEU A 27 -9.22 -4.47 -2.92
CA LEU A 27 -9.53 -4.74 -1.51
C LEU A 27 -10.81 -5.53 -1.39
N SER A 28 -10.87 -6.41 -0.38
CA SER A 28 -12.13 -7.05 0.00
C SER A 28 -13.08 -6.01 0.61
N PRO A 29 -14.41 -6.26 0.64
CA PRO A 29 -15.38 -5.26 1.12
C PRO A 29 -15.14 -4.77 2.54
N ASN A 30 -14.58 -5.62 3.41
CA ASN A 30 -14.35 -5.29 4.81
C ASN A 30 -12.85 -5.13 5.12
N ALA A 31 -12.06 -4.75 4.13
CA ALA A 31 -10.62 -4.60 4.31
C ALA A 31 -10.29 -3.56 5.38
N THR A 32 -9.24 -3.84 6.14
CA THR A 32 -8.74 -2.97 7.21
C THR A 32 -7.27 -2.65 7.00
N MET A 33 -6.78 -1.66 7.72
CA MET A 33 -5.37 -1.30 7.65
C MET A 33 -4.86 -0.76 8.98
N SER A 34 -3.54 -0.79 9.16
CA SER A 34 -2.88 -0.13 10.27
C SER A 34 -1.70 0.70 9.78
N ASP A 35 -1.36 1.73 10.55
CA ASP A 35 -0.19 2.57 10.32
C ASP A 35 0.59 2.65 11.64
N ASP A 36 1.85 2.20 11.60
CA ASP A 36 2.71 2.07 12.79
C ASP A 36 2.00 1.39 13.96
N GLY A 37 1.26 0.32 13.67
CA GLY A 37 0.58 -0.49 14.67
C GLY A 37 -0.77 0.03 15.14
N THR A 38 -1.23 1.17 14.63
CA THR A 38 -2.54 1.74 14.96
C THR A 38 -3.50 1.56 13.80
N ASP A 39 -4.64 0.92 14.05
CA ASP A 39 -5.68 0.79 13.02
C ASP A 39 -6.25 2.16 12.68
N ARG A 40 -6.42 2.40 11.38
CA ARG A 40 -6.96 3.66 10.84
C ARG A 40 -8.17 3.38 9.97
N GLU A 41 -9.01 4.39 9.77
CA GLU A 41 -10.08 4.28 8.76
C GLU A 41 -9.42 4.31 7.38
N LEU A 42 -9.61 3.23 6.63
CA LEU A 42 -8.86 2.95 5.40
C LEU A 42 -9.05 4.03 4.34
N HIS A 43 -10.30 4.44 4.07
CA HIS A 43 -10.59 5.41 3.01
C HIS A 43 -9.99 6.78 3.32
N ALA A 44 -10.15 7.25 4.55
CA ALA A 44 -9.58 8.53 4.97
C ALA A 44 -8.06 8.49 4.94
N TRP A 45 -7.48 7.37 5.36
CA TRP A 45 -6.03 7.22 5.39
C TRP A 45 -5.42 7.24 3.99
N ILE A 46 -5.98 6.48 3.04
CA ILE A 46 -5.43 6.44 1.68
C ILE A 46 -5.54 7.78 0.97
N ASP A 47 -6.60 8.54 1.23
CA ASP A 47 -6.74 9.88 0.66
C ASP A 47 -5.69 10.82 1.24
N LYS A 48 -5.56 10.82 2.56
CA LYS A 48 -4.63 11.71 3.27
C LYS A 48 -3.17 11.42 2.96
N GLU A 49 -2.80 10.15 2.81
CA GLU A 49 -1.41 9.75 2.70
C GLU A 49 -0.98 9.42 1.27
N ILE A 50 -1.91 9.12 0.38
CA ILE A 50 -1.61 8.70 -0.98
C ILE A 50 -2.24 9.61 -2.02
N PHE A 51 -3.58 9.57 -2.13
CA PHE A 51 -4.25 10.07 -3.33
C PHE A 51 -4.42 11.59 -3.37
N ASP A 52 -4.58 12.25 -2.24
CA ASP A 52 -4.71 13.71 -2.18
C ASP A 52 -3.35 14.42 -2.12
N VAL A 53 -2.26 13.68 -1.97
CA VAL A 53 -0.93 14.22 -1.71
C VAL A 53 0.14 13.64 -2.63
N ASN A 54 -0.26 13.16 -3.80
CA ASN A 54 0.65 12.65 -4.83
C ASN A 54 1.57 11.55 -4.33
N GLY A 55 1.02 10.56 -3.62
CA GLY A 55 1.79 9.43 -3.11
C GLY A 55 2.41 8.62 -4.24
N HIS A 56 3.65 8.19 -4.03
CA HIS A 56 4.40 7.39 -4.98
C HIS A 56 5.27 6.40 -4.22
N MET A 57 5.34 5.15 -4.71
CA MET A 57 6.20 4.15 -4.09
C MET A 57 7.13 3.50 -5.11
N GLU A 58 8.36 3.28 -4.67
CA GLU A 58 9.33 2.47 -5.37
C GLU A 58 9.67 1.29 -4.50
N VAL A 59 9.36 0.08 -4.96
CA VAL A 59 9.64 -1.13 -4.19
C VAL A 59 11.13 -1.42 -4.22
N LEU A 60 11.74 -1.51 -3.05
CA LEU A 60 13.17 -1.76 -2.89
C LEU A 60 13.48 -3.24 -2.67
N SER A 61 12.63 -3.92 -1.90
CA SER A 61 12.80 -5.34 -1.62
C SER A 61 11.45 -5.97 -1.26
N GLU A 62 11.40 -7.28 -1.33
CA GLU A 62 10.21 -8.03 -0.95
C GLU A 62 10.57 -9.29 -0.15
N ALA A 63 9.59 -9.80 0.60
CA ALA A 63 9.66 -11.04 1.34
C ALA A 63 8.28 -11.69 1.33
N ASP A 64 8.18 -12.88 1.90
CA ASP A 64 6.92 -13.61 2.04
C ASP A 64 6.15 -13.73 0.73
N GLY A 65 6.83 -14.15 -0.34
CA GLY A 65 6.20 -14.36 -1.64
C GLY A 65 5.66 -13.08 -2.28
N GLY A 66 6.24 -11.93 -1.92
CA GLY A 66 5.81 -10.63 -2.44
C GLY A 66 4.72 -9.97 -1.60
N ARG A 67 4.36 -10.54 -0.45
CA ARG A 67 3.35 -9.99 0.44
C ARG A 67 3.90 -9.08 1.53
N GLU A 68 5.22 -8.95 1.60
CA GLU A 68 5.89 -7.93 2.41
C GLU A 68 6.81 -7.13 1.52
N LEU A 69 6.75 -5.82 1.65
CA LEU A 69 7.59 -4.92 0.87
C LEU A 69 8.32 -3.95 1.77
N THR A 70 9.54 -3.60 1.36
CA THR A 70 10.19 -2.37 1.78
C THR A 70 10.19 -1.44 0.58
N ALA A 71 9.74 -0.21 0.77
CA ALA A 71 9.58 0.73 -0.32
C ALA A 71 10.10 2.12 0.05
N ALA A 72 10.64 2.81 -0.93
CA ALA A 72 10.84 4.24 -0.85
C ALA A 72 9.50 4.88 -1.19
N PHE A 73 8.88 5.53 -0.21
CA PHE A 73 7.58 6.18 -0.37
C PHE A 73 7.75 7.69 -0.29
N ARG A 74 7.02 8.39 -1.12
CA ARG A 74 7.04 9.86 -1.15
C ARG A 74 5.64 10.40 -1.26
N ASN A 75 5.36 11.46 -0.52
CA ASN A 75 4.17 12.29 -0.74
C ASN A 75 4.47 13.76 -0.44
N ASP A 76 3.51 14.62 -0.74
CA ASP A 76 3.69 16.06 -0.57
C ASP A 76 3.74 16.49 0.90
N THR A 77 3.15 15.68 1.80
CA THR A 77 3.10 16.00 3.22
C THR A 77 4.43 15.72 3.92
N TRP A 78 5.00 14.54 3.69
CA TRP A 78 6.15 14.05 4.45
C TRP A 78 7.46 14.04 3.67
N GLY A 79 7.40 14.18 2.34
CA GLY A 79 8.57 14.00 1.49
C GLY A 79 8.94 12.53 1.36
N ASP A 80 10.23 12.25 1.32
CA ASP A 80 10.74 10.90 1.11
C ASP A 80 10.82 10.13 2.43
N MET A 81 10.33 8.89 2.42
CA MET A 81 10.33 8.00 3.57
C MET A 81 10.66 6.58 3.12
N ARG A 82 11.28 5.81 4.01
CA ARG A 82 11.36 4.37 3.84
C ARG A 82 10.23 3.73 4.62
N THR A 83 9.42 2.90 3.96
CA THR A 83 8.22 2.30 4.54
C THR A 83 8.23 0.80 4.39
N ARG A 84 7.54 0.13 5.30
CA ARG A 84 7.30 -1.29 5.28
C ARG A 84 5.82 -1.52 5.04
N TRP A 85 5.49 -2.51 4.21
CA TRP A 85 4.12 -2.88 3.87
C TRP A 85 3.96 -4.39 4.01
N ALA A 86 2.92 -4.82 4.69
CA ALA A 86 2.57 -6.23 4.80
C ALA A 86 1.11 -6.42 4.38
N PHE A 87 0.86 -7.39 3.52
CA PHE A 87 -0.45 -7.61 2.92
C PHE A 87 -0.98 -8.99 3.28
N THR A 88 -2.24 -9.04 3.72
CA THR A 88 -2.99 -10.28 3.82
C THR A 88 -3.84 -10.41 2.57
N VAL A 89 -3.53 -11.42 1.75
CA VAL A 89 -4.22 -11.66 0.48
C VAL A 89 -5.03 -12.94 0.60
N THR A 90 -6.32 -12.85 0.33
CA THR A 90 -7.22 -14.00 0.31
C THR A 90 -7.84 -14.09 -1.07
N GLY A 91 -7.53 -15.18 -1.80
CA GLY A 91 -7.83 -15.25 -3.21
C GLY A 91 -7.05 -14.19 -3.97
N GLU A 92 -7.75 -13.32 -4.68
CA GLU A 92 -7.13 -12.23 -5.44
C GLU A 92 -7.37 -10.87 -4.80
N LYS A 93 -7.84 -10.83 -3.53
CA LYS A 93 -8.19 -9.60 -2.83
C LYS A 93 -7.35 -9.43 -1.58
N ILE A 94 -7.08 -8.18 -1.25
CA ILE A 94 -6.39 -7.81 -0.03
C ILE A 94 -7.43 -7.57 1.05
N SER A 95 -7.35 -8.35 2.14
CA SER A 95 -8.25 -8.21 3.28
C SER A 95 -7.69 -7.27 4.35
N ARG A 96 -6.38 -7.11 4.38
CA ARG A 96 -5.71 -6.19 5.31
C ARG A 96 -4.35 -5.79 4.76
N PHE A 97 -3.96 -4.54 5.00
CA PHE A 97 -2.57 -4.16 4.86
C PHE A 97 -2.10 -3.39 6.09
N GLU A 98 -0.85 -3.59 6.42
CA GLU A 98 -0.20 -2.91 7.52
C GLU A 98 1.01 -2.17 6.98
N THR A 99 1.16 -0.92 7.35
CA THR A 99 2.27 -0.10 6.91
C THR A 99 2.91 0.61 8.10
N GLY A 100 4.11 1.11 7.90
CA GLY A 100 4.84 1.83 8.90
C GLY A 100 6.21 2.20 8.40
N GLN A 101 6.98 2.87 9.26
CA GLN A 101 8.37 3.18 8.92
C GLN A 101 9.24 1.94 8.98
N ALA A 102 10.11 1.81 8.02
CA ALA A 102 11.08 0.71 7.96
C ALA A 102 12.41 1.11 8.59
#